data_6c25487ee0c73b2ebb036a6d596ba65c
#
_entry.id   6c25487ee0c73b2ebb036a6d596ba65c
#
_cell.length_a   1.000
_cell.length_b   1.000
_cell.length_c   1.000
_cell.angle_alpha   90.00
_cell.angle_beta   90.00
_cell.angle_gamma   90.00
#
_symmetry.space_group_name_H-M   'P 1'
#
loop_
_entity.id
_entity.type
_entity.pdbx_description
1 polymer ?
#
loop_
_entity_poly.entity_id
_entity_poly.type
_entity_poly.pdbx_seq_one_letter_code
_entity_poly.pdbx_strand_id
1 'polypeptide(L)'
;MKVGGFVADIVGENGIIEIQTRGFDRLGRKLDVFLEAARVTVVYPVVPKRGLCWVDPETGEIFEKRKSPKKGAAYDVFPELYKIKNQLMHPNFRLCIPLLEVTDYKYLDGYGKQKKLRATRGERIPEALLGEVICKSRWDYLNLLPEDLPEPFTTKTLAKAMRRAQTQAQCAANVLYSMGVLERVGKEKNAYLYVKKQEEENLTKDF
;
A
#
# COMPACT_ATOMS: atom_id res chain seq x y z
N MET A 1 -8.71 20.62 8.56
CA MET A 1 -8.05 21.95 8.63
C MET A 1 -7.45 22.29 7.27
N LYS A 2 -7.39 23.60 6.87
CA LYS A 2 -6.78 23.99 5.59
C LYS A 2 -5.29 24.30 5.79
N VAL A 3 -4.44 23.75 4.92
CA VAL A 3 -2.99 24.02 4.85
C VAL A 3 -2.66 24.35 3.40
N GLY A 4 -2.12 25.52 3.12
CA GLY A 4 -1.74 25.93 1.75
C GLY A 4 -2.86 25.83 0.70
N GLY A 5 -4.12 26.04 1.11
CA GLY A 5 -5.30 25.95 0.22
C GLY A 5 -5.92 24.55 0.11
N PHE A 6 -5.26 23.51 0.60
CA PHE A 6 -5.77 22.12 0.62
C PHE A 6 -6.36 21.77 1.99
N VAL A 7 -7.33 20.85 2.00
CA VAL A 7 -7.91 20.30 3.23
C VAL A 7 -7.12 19.06 3.63
N ALA A 8 -6.54 19.05 4.85
CA ALA A 8 -5.91 17.90 5.45
C ALA A 8 -6.94 17.04 6.20
N ASP A 9 -6.79 15.71 6.15
CA ASP A 9 -7.70 14.81 6.86
C ASP A 9 -7.54 14.99 8.38
N ILE A 10 -6.31 14.95 8.88
CA ILE A 10 -5.99 15.20 10.30
C ILE A 10 -4.75 16.09 10.39
N VAL A 11 -4.79 17.07 11.29
CA VAL A 11 -3.64 17.91 11.65
C VAL A 11 -3.48 17.87 13.16
N GLY A 12 -2.31 17.50 13.63
CA GLY A 12 -1.98 17.40 15.05
C GLY A 12 -0.52 17.77 15.34
N GLU A 13 -0.10 17.60 16.58
CA GLU A 13 1.26 17.90 17.04
C GLU A 13 2.34 17.12 16.29
N ASN A 14 2.01 15.90 15.82
CA ASN A 14 2.91 15.03 15.08
C ASN A 14 2.94 15.30 13.57
N GLY A 15 2.25 16.34 13.10
CA GLY A 15 2.16 16.72 11.70
C GLY A 15 0.80 16.44 11.07
N ILE A 16 0.80 16.18 9.77
CA ILE A 16 -0.38 15.97 8.95
C ILE A 16 -0.53 14.46 8.68
N ILE A 17 -1.76 13.95 8.78
CA ILE A 17 -2.10 12.58 8.38
C ILE A 17 -3.10 12.64 7.23
N GLU A 18 -2.79 11.93 6.15
CA GLU A 18 -3.62 11.75 4.96
C GLU A 18 -3.99 10.29 4.79
N ILE A 19 -5.28 9.97 4.77
CA ILE A 19 -5.77 8.60 4.65
C ILE A 19 -6.24 8.36 3.22
N GLN A 20 -5.53 7.51 2.49
CA GLN A 20 -5.79 7.23 1.08
C GLN A 20 -5.84 5.74 0.80
N THR A 21 -6.88 5.28 0.13
CA THR A 21 -7.00 3.88 -0.32
C THR A 21 -6.69 3.69 -1.80
N ARG A 22 -6.56 4.79 -2.56
CA ARG A 22 -6.28 4.85 -4.00
C ARG A 22 -6.14 6.29 -4.47
N GLY A 23 -5.71 6.49 -5.72
CA GLY A 23 -5.76 7.81 -6.36
C GLY A 23 -4.65 8.76 -5.89
N PHE A 24 -3.45 8.23 -5.64
CA PHE A 24 -2.28 9.02 -5.22
C PHE A 24 -1.83 10.04 -6.29
N ASP A 25 -2.25 9.87 -7.54
CA ASP A 25 -2.06 10.89 -8.59
C ASP A 25 -2.65 12.26 -8.20
N ARG A 26 -3.78 12.25 -7.48
CA ARG A 26 -4.41 13.48 -6.98
C ARG A 26 -3.74 14.01 -5.71
N LEU A 27 -3.03 13.14 -4.99
CA LEU A 27 -2.36 13.50 -3.74
C LEU A 27 -1.07 14.28 -3.99
N GLY A 28 -0.39 14.09 -5.12
CA GLY A 28 0.92 14.66 -5.39
C GLY A 28 1.00 16.16 -5.13
N ARG A 29 0.11 16.98 -5.74
CA ARG A 29 0.09 18.44 -5.54
C ARG A 29 -0.17 18.85 -4.08
N LYS A 30 -0.98 18.11 -3.38
CA LYS A 30 -1.29 18.33 -1.97
C LYS A 30 -0.07 18.02 -1.11
N LEU A 31 0.64 16.94 -1.44
CA LEU A 31 1.88 16.56 -0.77
C LEU A 31 2.97 17.61 -0.96
N ASP A 32 3.14 18.18 -2.17
CA ASP A 32 4.14 19.21 -2.41
C ASP A 32 3.98 20.39 -1.43
N VAL A 33 2.75 20.79 -1.14
CA VAL A 33 2.45 21.88 -0.19
C VAL A 33 2.62 21.44 1.27
N PHE A 34 2.14 20.25 1.60
CA PHE A 34 2.11 19.77 3.00
C PHE A 34 3.51 19.41 3.51
N LEU A 35 4.34 18.82 2.65
CA LEU A 35 5.70 18.40 3.00
C LEU A 35 6.62 19.58 3.32
N GLU A 36 6.39 20.73 2.69
CA GLU A 36 7.10 21.98 3.03
C GLU A 36 6.65 22.55 4.38
N ALA A 37 5.39 22.34 4.75
CA ALA A 37 4.82 22.89 5.98
C ALA A 37 5.08 22.05 7.23
N ALA A 38 5.04 20.71 7.09
CA ALA A 38 5.13 19.80 8.24
C ALA A 38 5.49 18.37 7.79
N ARG A 39 5.71 17.51 8.80
CA ARG A 39 5.75 16.05 8.56
C ARG A 39 4.39 15.56 8.07
N VAL A 40 4.39 14.74 7.02
CA VAL A 40 3.18 14.16 6.44
C VAL A 40 3.26 12.64 6.51
N THR A 41 2.27 12.03 7.15
CA THR A 41 2.10 10.58 7.16
C THR A 41 0.95 10.20 6.23
N VAL A 42 1.25 9.54 5.13
CA VAL A 42 0.24 8.96 4.25
C VAL A 42 -0.12 7.57 4.79
N VAL A 43 -1.39 7.38 5.11
CA VAL A 43 -1.93 6.12 5.62
C VAL A 43 -2.62 5.38 4.48
N TYR A 44 -2.13 4.17 4.17
CA TYR A 44 -2.68 3.30 3.13
C TYR A 44 -3.16 1.98 3.74
N PRO A 45 -4.46 1.85 4.11
CA PRO A 45 -4.99 0.63 4.71
C PRO A 45 -4.96 -0.54 3.73
N VAL A 46 -4.43 -1.66 4.18
CA VAL A 46 -4.40 -2.94 3.44
C VAL A 46 -5.24 -3.96 4.20
N VAL A 47 -5.90 -4.86 3.46
CA VAL A 47 -6.80 -5.87 4.01
C VAL A 47 -6.29 -7.28 3.71
N PRO A 48 -5.39 -7.85 4.54
CA PRO A 48 -4.91 -9.23 4.40
C PRO A 48 -5.99 -10.26 4.68
N LYS A 49 -6.93 -9.95 5.59
CA LYS A 49 -7.98 -10.86 6.02
C LYS A 49 -9.35 -10.23 5.83
N ARG A 50 -10.20 -10.93 5.07
CA ARG A 50 -11.51 -10.41 4.69
C ARG A 50 -12.58 -11.47 4.90
N GLY A 51 -13.62 -11.11 5.64
CA GLY A 51 -14.89 -11.81 5.73
C GLY A 51 -15.90 -11.29 4.72
N LEU A 52 -16.86 -12.11 4.36
CA LEU A 52 -18.03 -11.75 3.55
C LEU A 52 -19.27 -12.24 4.31
N CYS A 53 -20.20 -11.34 4.56
CA CYS A 53 -21.55 -11.63 5.06
C CYS A 53 -22.57 -11.18 4.02
N TRP A 54 -23.62 -11.96 3.86
CA TRP A 54 -24.79 -11.55 3.09
C TRP A 54 -25.89 -11.16 4.05
N VAL A 55 -26.67 -10.17 3.67
CA VAL A 55 -27.79 -9.66 4.46
C VAL A 55 -29.02 -9.71 3.57
N ASP A 56 -30.09 -10.29 4.08
CA ASP A 56 -31.40 -10.19 3.47
C ASP A 56 -31.94 -8.78 3.72
N PRO A 57 -32.23 -7.99 2.69
CA PRO A 57 -32.68 -6.61 2.87
C PRO A 57 -34.12 -6.48 3.41
N GLU A 58 -34.96 -7.55 3.30
CA GLU A 58 -36.34 -7.54 3.77
C GLU A 58 -36.44 -7.95 5.24
N THR A 59 -35.69 -8.98 5.63
CA THR A 59 -35.75 -9.51 7.01
C THR A 59 -34.63 -8.99 7.91
N GLY A 60 -33.55 -8.45 7.33
CA GLY A 60 -32.35 -8.06 8.05
C GLY A 60 -31.49 -9.25 8.50
N GLU A 61 -31.84 -10.48 8.11
CA GLU A 61 -31.09 -11.69 8.47
C GLU A 61 -29.66 -11.61 7.92
N ILE A 62 -28.68 -11.91 8.78
CA ILE A 62 -27.27 -11.95 8.42
C ILE A 62 -26.86 -13.42 8.28
N PHE A 63 -26.49 -13.81 7.06
CA PHE A 63 -26.01 -15.16 6.78
C PHE A 63 -24.59 -15.38 7.29
N GLU A 64 -24.22 -16.65 7.48
CA GLU A 64 -22.92 -17.04 7.99
C GLU A 64 -21.75 -16.38 7.25
N LYS A 65 -20.79 -15.87 8.03
CA LYS A 65 -19.58 -15.22 7.55
C LYS A 65 -18.68 -16.21 6.81
N ARG A 66 -18.34 -15.91 5.56
CA ARG A 66 -17.41 -16.70 4.74
C ARG A 66 -16.10 -15.95 4.52
N LYS A 67 -14.99 -16.70 4.47
CA LYS A 67 -13.68 -16.12 4.13
C LYS A 67 -13.63 -15.72 2.65
N SER A 68 -13.16 -14.51 2.36
CA SER A 68 -12.88 -14.08 0.99
C SER A 68 -11.54 -14.64 0.53
N PRO A 69 -11.42 -15.13 -0.73
CA PRO A 69 -10.14 -15.52 -1.30
C PRO A 69 -9.20 -14.33 -1.57
N LYS A 70 -9.73 -13.10 -1.59
CA LYS A 70 -8.94 -11.88 -1.84
C LYS A 70 -8.15 -11.51 -0.60
N LYS A 71 -6.82 -11.54 -0.72
CA LYS A 71 -5.88 -11.14 0.33
C LYS A 71 -5.06 -9.95 -0.14
N GLY A 72 -5.12 -8.86 0.61
CA GLY A 72 -4.21 -7.72 0.44
C GLY A 72 -2.85 -8.02 1.06
N ALA A 73 -1.82 -7.32 0.60
CA ALA A 73 -0.49 -7.35 1.18
C ALA A 73 0.13 -5.95 1.13
N ALA A 74 1.10 -5.67 1.99
CA ALA A 74 1.71 -4.34 2.09
C ALA A 74 2.27 -3.85 0.74
N TYR A 75 2.81 -4.73 -0.07
CA TYR A 75 3.31 -4.40 -1.42
C TYR A 75 2.22 -3.97 -2.42
N ASP A 76 0.94 -4.09 -2.10
CA ASP A 76 -0.15 -3.60 -2.98
C ASP A 76 -0.17 -2.07 -3.07
N VAL A 77 0.59 -1.37 -2.24
CA VAL A 77 0.76 0.08 -2.28
C VAL A 77 1.63 0.57 -3.44
N PHE A 78 2.54 -0.25 -3.98
CA PHE A 78 3.53 0.20 -4.96
C PHE A 78 2.96 0.88 -6.22
N PRO A 79 1.83 0.43 -6.82
CA PRO A 79 1.22 1.15 -7.93
C PRO A 79 0.78 2.57 -7.58
N GLU A 80 0.40 2.83 -6.32
CA GLU A 80 0.06 4.15 -5.84
C GLU A 80 1.32 4.98 -5.54
N LEU A 81 2.33 4.39 -4.91
CA LEU A 81 3.62 5.05 -4.67
C LEU A 81 4.32 5.47 -5.97
N TYR A 82 4.16 4.68 -7.03
CA TYR A 82 4.71 5.01 -8.35
C TYR A 82 4.23 6.38 -8.85
N LYS A 83 3.00 6.78 -8.51
CA LYS A 83 2.38 8.04 -8.92
C LYS A 83 2.95 9.26 -8.20
N ILE A 84 3.53 9.06 -7.02
CA ILE A 84 4.09 10.11 -6.15
C ILE A 84 5.58 9.89 -5.88
N LYS A 85 6.30 9.27 -6.80
CA LYS A 85 7.72 8.93 -6.63
C LYS A 85 8.60 10.11 -6.19
N ASN A 86 8.31 11.30 -6.70
CA ASN A 86 9.10 12.49 -6.43
C ASN A 86 9.01 12.94 -4.97
N GLN A 87 7.89 12.65 -4.30
CA GLN A 87 7.64 13.02 -2.91
C GLN A 87 8.20 12.01 -1.91
N LEU A 88 8.45 10.75 -2.34
CA LEU A 88 8.83 9.67 -1.41
C LEU A 88 10.16 9.90 -0.70
N MET A 89 11.07 10.66 -1.31
CA MET A 89 12.40 10.96 -0.75
C MET A 89 12.41 12.24 0.10
N HIS A 90 11.28 12.93 0.22
CA HIS A 90 11.20 14.12 1.05
C HIS A 90 11.38 13.78 2.54
N PRO A 91 12.23 14.51 3.30
CA PRO A 91 12.54 14.18 4.69
C PRO A 91 11.31 14.18 5.61
N ASN A 92 10.28 14.93 5.26
CA ASN A 92 9.02 14.99 5.99
C ASN A 92 8.00 13.92 5.57
N PHE A 93 8.27 13.12 4.52
CA PHE A 93 7.34 12.08 4.07
C PHE A 93 7.44 10.83 4.96
N ARG A 94 6.28 10.29 5.31
CA ARG A 94 6.15 9.00 6.02
C ARG A 94 5.01 8.22 5.39
N LEU A 95 5.16 6.89 5.36
CA LEU A 95 4.10 5.98 4.94
C LEU A 95 3.75 5.06 6.10
N CYS A 96 2.46 4.90 6.36
CA CYS A 96 1.93 3.94 7.32
C CYS A 96 0.94 3.01 6.59
N ILE A 97 1.14 1.70 6.70
CA ILE A 97 0.29 0.69 6.09
C ILE A 97 -0.33 -0.15 7.21
N PRO A 98 -1.49 0.24 7.77
CA PRO A 98 -2.22 -0.60 8.70
C PRO A 98 -2.77 -1.84 7.97
N LEU A 99 -2.55 -3.01 8.56
CA LEU A 99 -3.04 -4.30 8.09
C LEU A 99 -4.32 -4.63 8.84
N LEU A 100 -5.45 -4.62 8.14
CA LEU A 100 -6.76 -4.71 8.75
C LEU A 100 -7.43 -6.07 8.46
N GLU A 101 -8.10 -6.62 9.47
CA GLU A 101 -9.17 -7.59 9.24
C GLU A 101 -10.47 -6.82 9.05
N VAL A 102 -11.23 -7.16 7.99
CA VAL A 102 -12.50 -6.51 7.70
C VAL A 102 -13.58 -7.52 7.34
N THR A 103 -14.84 -7.15 7.58
CA THR A 103 -16.01 -7.85 7.04
C THR A 103 -16.74 -6.94 6.07
N ASP A 104 -16.92 -7.44 4.84
CA ASP A 104 -17.76 -6.82 3.82
C ASP A 104 -19.18 -7.38 3.94
N TYR A 105 -20.17 -6.53 4.15
CA TYR A 105 -21.58 -6.84 4.11
C TYR A 105 -22.12 -6.61 2.70
N LYS A 106 -23.01 -7.49 2.25
CA LYS A 106 -23.66 -7.41 0.93
C LYS A 106 -25.13 -7.70 1.07
N TYR A 107 -25.96 -6.85 0.49
CA TYR A 107 -27.41 -7.00 0.49
C TYR A 107 -27.85 -7.84 -0.71
N LEU A 108 -28.62 -8.90 -0.46
CA LEU A 108 -29.18 -9.80 -1.46
C LEU A 108 -30.45 -9.18 -2.09
N ASP A 109 -30.32 -8.04 -2.72
CA ASP A 109 -31.38 -7.22 -3.30
C ASP A 109 -31.70 -7.53 -4.77
N GLY A 110 -31.16 -8.58 -5.30
CA GLY A 110 -31.35 -8.96 -6.71
C GLY A 110 -30.56 -8.13 -7.71
N TYR A 111 -29.84 -7.09 -7.24
CA TYR A 111 -29.02 -6.20 -8.06
C TYR A 111 -27.51 -6.56 -7.94
N GLY A 112 -26.72 -6.20 -8.94
CA GLY A 112 -25.27 -6.41 -8.92
C GLY A 112 -24.73 -7.09 -10.18
N LYS A 113 -23.41 -7.05 -10.33
CA LYS A 113 -22.71 -7.50 -11.56
C LYS A 113 -22.53 -9.02 -11.66
N GLN A 114 -22.72 -9.77 -10.60
CA GLN A 114 -22.52 -11.22 -10.61
C GLN A 114 -23.80 -11.97 -10.99
N LYS A 115 -23.74 -12.74 -12.09
CA LYS A 115 -24.89 -13.47 -12.62
C LYS A 115 -25.50 -14.52 -11.66
N LYS A 116 -24.69 -15.12 -10.78
CA LYS A 116 -25.13 -16.21 -9.86
C LYS A 116 -25.65 -15.72 -8.50
N LEU A 117 -25.13 -14.60 -8.00
CA LEU A 117 -25.53 -14.01 -6.73
C LEU A 117 -25.59 -12.50 -6.92
N ARG A 118 -26.78 -11.99 -7.15
CA ARG A 118 -26.99 -10.55 -7.31
C ARG A 118 -27.10 -9.91 -5.94
N ALA A 119 -26.09 -9.14 -5.58
CA ALA A 119 -26.04 -8.44 -4.31
C ALA A 119 -25.34 -7.10 -4.48
N THR A 120 -25.88 -6.06 -3.92
CA THR A 120 -25.21 -4.77 -3.82
C THR A 120 -24.21 -4.75 -2.67
N ARG A 121 -23.23 -3.86 -2.80
CA ARG A 121 -22.21 -3.68 -1.78
C ARG A 121 -22.78 -2.82 -0.66
N GLY A 122 -22.84 -3.39 0.51
CA GLY A 122 -23.13 -2.68 1.73
C GLY A 122 -21.87 -2.13 2.42
N GLU A 123 -21.86 -2.17 3.73
CA GLU A 123 -20.81 -1.65 4.57
C GLU A 123 -19.56 -2.54 4.59
N ARG A 124 -18.44 -1.91 4.90
CA ARG A 124 -17.19 -2.58 5.24
C ARG A 124 -16.81 -2.19 6.65
N ILE A 125 -16.82 -3.17 7.54
CA ILE A 125 -16.52 -2.95 8.94
C ILE A 125 -15.12 -3.48 9.25
N PRO A 126 -14.18 -2.63 9.73
CA PRO A 126 -12.93 -3.08 10.28
C PRO A 126 -13.18 -3.79 11.61
N GLU A 127 -12.62 -5.01 11.75
CA GLU A 127 -12.80 -5.83 12.96
C GLU A 127 -11.55 -5.83 13.83
N ALA A 128 -10.36 -5.80 13.20
CA ALA A 128 -9.11 -5.82 13.94
C ALA A 128 -7.98 -5.13 13.15
N LEU A 129 -7.07 -4.53 13.89
CA LEU A 129 -5.73 -4.16 13.41
C LEU A 129 -4.82 -5.37 13.63
N LEU A 130 -4.35 -5.97 12.53
CA LEU A 130 -3.47 -7.16 12.55
C LEU A 130 -1.99 -6.79 12.72
N GLY A 131 -1.65 -5.54 12.44
CA GLY A 131 -0.31 -4.98 12.50
C GLY A 131 -0.19 -3.76 11.59
N GLU A 132 0.99 -3.18 11.55
CA GLU A 132 1.27 -2.05 10.68
C GLU A 132 2.70 -2.12 10.13
N VAL A 133 2.91 -1.58 8.94
CA VAL A 133 4.23 -1.35 8.36
C VAL A 133 4.44 0.15 8.24
N ILE A 134 5.49 0.67 8.89
CA ILE A 134 5.82 2.09 8.87
C ILE A 134 7.12 2.28 8.11
N CYS A 135 7.09 3.15 7.08
CA CYS A 135 8.28 3.56 6.34
C CYS A 135 8.60 5.01 6.67
N LYS A 136 9.71 5.22 7.36
CA LYS A 136 10.27 6.53 7.78
C LYS A 136 11.51 6.90 6.96
N SER A 137 12.25 5.90 6.52
CA SER A 137 13.42 6.00 5.65
C SER A 137 13.19 5.24 4.34
N ARG A 138 14.04 5.48 3.33
CA ARG A 138 14.01 4.73 2.09
C ARG A 138 14.24 3.22 2.29
N TRP A 139 15.01 2.84 3.30
CA TRP A 139 15.36 1.44 3.57
C TRP A 139 14.17 0.64 4.09
N ASP A 140 13.26 1.28 4.81
CA ASP A 140 12.06 0.63 5.34
C ASP A 140 11.15 0.09 4.21
N TYR A 141 11.23 0.65 2.99
CA TYR A 141 10.46 0.15 1.85
C TYR A 141 10.89 -1.24 1.37
N LEU A 142 12.08 -1.71 1.73
CA LEU A 142 12.50 -3.08 1.47
C LEU A 142 11.67 -4.10 2.27
N ASN A 143 11.14 -3.71 3.44
CA ASN A 143 10.25 -4.54 4.25
C ASN A 143 8.88 -4.77 3.60
N LEU A 144 8.56 -4.03 2.52
CA LEU A 144 7.36 -4.28 1.73
C LEU A 144 7.54 -5.44 0.74
N LEU A 145 8.77 -5.88 0.48
CA LEU A 145 9.04 -7.02 -0.42
C LEU A 145 8.78 -8.35 0.29
N PRO A 146 8.44 -9.43 -0.45
CA PRO A 146 8.37 -10.76 0.12
C PRO A 146 9.71 -11.17 0.76
N GLU A 147 9.66 -11.79 1.93
CA GLU A 147 10.84 -12.22 2.69
C GLU A 147 11.66 -13.28 1.95
N ASP A 148 10.98 -14.18 1.24
CA ASP A 148 11.55 -15.29 0.48
C ASP A 148 11.94 -14.91 -0.97
N LEU A 149 12.05 -13.60 -1.28
CA LEU A 149 12.47 -13.14 -2.60
C LEU A 149 13.94 -13.50 -2.85
N PRO A 150 14.25 -14.36 -3.85
CA PRO A 150 15.63 -14.70 -4.17
C PRO A 150 16.40 -13.50 -4.73
N GLU A 151 17.70 -13.46 -4.54
CA GLU A 151 18.59 -12.45 -5.13
C GLU A 151 19.71 -13.12 -5.94
N PRO A 152 20.04 -12.60 -7.13
CA PRO A 152 19.37 -11.48 -7.81
C PRO A 152 18.00 -11.89 -8.37
N PHE A 153 17.11 -10.93 -8.58
CA PHE A 153 15.77 -11.18 -9.11
C PHE A 153 15.39 -10.28 -10.29
N THR A 154 14.50 -10.79 -11.13
CA THR A 154 13.83 -10.01 -12.19
C THR A 154 12.47 -9.54 -11.75
N THR A 155 11.86 -8.59 -12.47
CA THR A 155 10.45 -8.21 -12.21
C THR A 155 9.47 -9.37 -12.39
N LYS A 156 9.83 -10.39 -13.20
CA LYS A 156 9.03 -11.62 -13.35
C LYS A 156 9.12 -12.49 -12.09
N THR A 157 10.32 -12.65 -11.54
CA THR A 157 10.55 -13.35 -10.26
C THR A 157 9.80 -12.66 -9.13
N LEU A 158 9.92 -11.32 -9.06
CA LEU A 158 9.22 -10.50 -8.07
C LEU A 158 7.69 -10.66 -8.19
N ALA A 159 7.12 -10.62 -9.41
CA ALA A 159 5.69 -10.82 -9.64
C ALA A 159 5.20 -12.17 -9.12
N LYS A 160 6.00 -13.23 -9.34
CA LYS A 160 5.70 -14.57 -8.83
C LYS A 160 5.72 -14.61 -7.29
N ALA A 161 6.73 -14.04 -6.66
CA ALA A 161 6.84 -13.97 -5.20
C ALA A 161 5.68 -13.16 -4.59
N MET A 162 5.36 -12.01 -5.17
CA MET A 162 4.21 -11.19 -4.76
C MET A 162 2.85 -11.83 -5.06
N ARG A 163 2.78 -12.85 -5.93
CA ARG A 163 1.53 -13.40 -6.49
C ARG A 163 0.65 -12.30 -7.08
N ARG A 164 1.26 -11.40 -7.84
CA ARG A 164 0.62 -10.25 -8.48
C ARG A 164 0.98 -10.17 -9.96
N ALA A 165 0.27 -9.32 -10.70
CA ALA A 165 0.57 -9.06 -12.10
C ALA A 165 1.98 -8.45 -12.25
N GLN A 166 2.64 -8.75 -13.38
CA GLN A 166 3.99 -8.24 -13.65
C GLN A 166 4.07 -6.71 -13.65
N THR A 167 3.01 -6.02 -14.07
CA THR A 167 2.92 -4.56 -14.02
C THR A 167 3.05 -4.00 -12.60
N GLN A 168 2.50 -4.69 -11.59
CA GLN A 168 2.65 -4.29 -10.17
C GLN A 168 4.09 -4.49 -9.69
N ALA A 169 4.72 -5.60 -10.06
CA ALA A 169 6.13 -5.85 -9.75
C ALA A 169 7.06 -4.85 -10.46
N GLN A 170 6.71 -4.42 -11.67
CA GLN A 170 7.44 -3.36 -12.38
C GLN A 170 7.31 -2.01 -11.65
N CYS A 171 6.13 -1.67 -11.14
CA CYS A 171 5.94 -0.49 -10.30
C CYS A 171 6.82 -0.58 -9.04
N ALA A 172 6.82 -1.73 -8.34
CA ALA A 172 7.61 -1.93 -7.14
C ALA A 172 9.12 -1.78 -7.43
N ALA A 173 9.63 -2.50 -8.43
CA ALA A 173 11.04 -2.41 -8.81
C ALA A 173 11.44 -0.99 -9.24
N ASN A 174 10.57 -0.27 -9.97
CA ASN A 174 10.84 1.10 -10.40
C ASN A 174 10.89 2.06 -9.21
N VAL A 175 9.93 1.99 -8.29
CA VAL A 175 9.90 2.81 -7.08
C VAL A 175 11.17 2.58 -6.26
N LEU A 176 11.46 1.33 -5.91
CA LEU A 176 12.61 0.98 -5.07
C LEU A 176 13.95 1.32 -5.74
N TYR A 177 14.06 1.12 -7.06
CA TYR A 177 15.23 1.53 -7.82
C TYR A 177 15.39 3.05 -7.83
N SER A 178 14.32 3.82 -8.02
CA SER A 178 14.36 5.29 -7.99
C SER A 178 14.73 5.84 -6.61
N MET A 179 14.43 5.11 -5.54
CA MET A 179 14.83 5.44 -4.16
C MET A 179 16.26 5.03 -3.84
N GLY A 180 16.94 4.34 -4.75
CA GLY A 180 18.31 3.89 -4.58
C GLY A 180 18.49 2.72 -3.60
N VAL A 181 17.41 2.01 -3.24
CA VAL A 181 17.45 0.83 -2.36
C VAL A 181 17.53 -0.50 -3.12
N LEU A 182 17.33 -0.45 -4.44
CA LEU A 182 17.67 -1.54 -5.35
C LEU A 182 18.79 -1.11 -6.29
N GLU A 183 19.63 -2.08 -6.67
CA GLU A 183 20.67 -1.93 -7.68
C GLU A 183 20.42 -2.89 -8.84
N ARG A 184 20.78 -2.45 -10.07
CA ARG A 184 20.81 -3.31 -11.25
C ARG A 184 22.19 -3.90 -11.41
N VAL A 185 22.31 -5.22 -11.28
CA VAL A 185 23.59 -5.92 -11.36
C VAL A 185 23.83 -6.62 -12.70
N GLY A 186 22.85 -6.57 -13.60
CA GLY A 186 22.96 -7.19 -14.91
C GLY A 186 21.61 -7.32 -15.61
N LYS A 187 21.59 -8.22 -16.60
CA LYS A 187 20.37 -8.60 -17.34
C LYS A 187 20.31 -10.11 -17.53
N GLU A 188 19.12 -10.64 -17.45
CA GLU A 188 18.75 -11.96 -17.93
C GLU A 188 17.88 -11.79 -19.16
N LYS A 189 18.42 -12.12 -20.34
CA LYS A 189 17.81 -11.78 -21.64
C LYS A 189 17.52 -10.27 -21.72
N ASN A 190 16.23 -9.87 -21.77
CA ASN A 190 15.81 -8.46 -21.83
C ASN A 190 15.38 -7.89 -20.46
N ALA A 191 15.43 -8.69 -19.37
CA ALA A 191 15.02 -8.27 -18.04
C ALA A 191 16.21 -7.84 -17.20
N TYR A 192 16.11 -6.72 -16.49
CA TYR A 192 17.11 -6.34 -15.50
C TYR A 192 17.09 -7.27 -14.30
N LEU A 193 18.28 -7.57 -13.79
CA LEU A 193 18.51 -8.27 -12.52
C LEU A 193 18.74 -7.23 -11.42
N TYR A 194 18.00 -7.37 -10.33
CA TYR A 194 18.03 -6.48 -9.18
C TYR A 194 18.52 -7.21 -7.94
N VAL A 195 19.25 -6.48 -7.10
CA VAL A 195 19.60 -6.85 -5.73
C VAL A 195 19.18 -5.74 -4.77
N LYS A 196 18.89 -6.10 -3.52
CA LYS A 196 18.67 -5.13 -2.45
C LYS A 196 20.01 -4.55 -2.05
N LYS A 197 20.06 -3.22 -1.91
CA LYS A 197 21.23 -2.57 -1.29
C LYS A 197 21.11 -2.69 0.23
N GLN A 198 22.27 -2.79 0.88
CA GLN A 198 22.34 -2.67 2.32
C GLN A 198 22.44 -1.19 2.70
N GLU A 199 21.85 -0.82 3.82
CA GLU A 199 22.10 0.46 4.44
C GLU A 199 23.57 0.50 4.84
N GLU A 200 24.36 1.41 4.27
CA GLU A 200 25.73 1.62 4.71
C GLU A 200 25.64 2.17 6.15
N GLU A 201 26.04 1.38 7.14
CA GLU A 201 26.30 1.88 8.48
C GLU A 201 27.37 2.96 8.32
N ASN A 202 26.97 4.22 8.46
CA ASN A 202 27.91 5.33 8.64
C ASN A 202 28.69 5.03 9.93
N LEU A 203 29.80 4.33 9.79
CA LEU A 203 30.87 4.34 10.76
C LEU A 203 31.31 5.81 10.87
N THR A 204 30.66 6.58 11.72
CA THR A 204 31.22 7.81 12.25
C THR A 204 32.55 7.39 12.90
N LYS A 205 33.61 7.57 12.12
CA LYS A 205 34.96 7.61 12.69
C LYS A 205 35.00 8.88 13.54
N ASP A 206 34.76 8.70 14.83
CA ASP A 206 35.21 9.66 15.82
C ASP A 206 36.74 9.74 15.74
N PHE A 207 37.20 10.88 15.23
CA PHE A 207 38.57 11.35 15.40
C PHE A 207 38.55 12.60 16.26
#